data_55c090949a4bb2fbf9df6e6d832bf40b
#
_entry.id   55c090949a4bb2fbf9df6e6d832bf40b
#
_cell.length_a   1.000
_cell.length_b   1.000
_cell.length_c   1.000
_cell.angle_alpha   90.00
_cell.angle_beta   90.00
_cell.angle_gamma   90.00
#
_symmetry.space_group_name_H-M   'P 1'
#
loop_
_entity.id
_entity.type
_entity.pdbx_description
1 polymer ?
#
loop_
_entity_poly.entity_id
_entity_poly.type
_entity_poly.pdbx_seq_one_letter_code
_entity_poly.pdbx_strand_id
1 'polypeptide(L)'
;RMAFNIVARNQDDHVKNIAFLMDKTGSWSLSPAFDMTYSYNPTGRWTGTHQMSLNGKRDDFTIDDFTACEKAIAMQRGRGLEIMQEVQDAVTQWPAFAAEAGVPAETADQITLVHRTGI
;
A
#
# COMPACT_ATOMS: atom_id res chain seq x y z
N ARG A 1 -2.01 -1.08 5.76
CA ARG A 1 -2.00 0.08 4.83
C ARG A 1 -0.69 0.17 4.06
N MET A 2 0.46 0.14 4.73
CA MET A 2 1.77 0.24 4.06
C MET A 2 1.97 -0.83 3.00
N ALA A 3 1.63 -2.10 3.30
CA ALA A 3 1.68 -3.19 2.31
C ALA A 3 0.82 -2.88 1.09
N PHE A 4 -0.42 -2.40 1.28
CA PHE A 4 -1.29 -2.01 0.18
C PHE A 4 -0.68 -0.86 -0.66
N ASN A 5 -0.18 0.19 -0.01
CA ASN A 5 0.44 1.31 -0.72
C ASN A 5 1.59 0.83 -1.61
N ILE A 6 2.41 -0.10 -1.10
CA ILE A 6 3.56 -0.66 -1.84
C ILE A 6 3.08 -1.51 -3.02
N VAL A 7 2.18 -2.46 -2.78
CA VAL A 7 1.75 -3.42 -3.82
C VAL A 7 0.92 -2.73 -4.89
N ALA A 8 -0.03 -1.89 -4.51
CA ALA A 8 -0.94 -1.19 -5.42
C ALA A 8 -0.36 0.12 -6.00
N ARG A 9 0.90 0.45 -5.73
CA ARG A 9 1.54 1.70 -6.21
C ARG A 9 0.81 2.98 -5.79
N ASN A 10 0.28 3.04 -4.57
CA ASN A 10 -0.15 4.30 -3.97
C ASN A 10 1.09 5.02 -3.41
N GLN A 11 1.79 5.77 -4.26
CA GLN A 11 3.07 6.40 -3.93
C GLN A 11 2.95 7.86 -3.46
N ASP A 12 1.74 8.38 -3.35
CA ASP A 12 1.46 9.62 -2.62
C ASP A 12 1.07 9.36 -1.15
N ASP A 13 1.75 8.39 -0.56
CA ASP A 13 1.53 7.83 0.77
C ASP A 13 2.14 8.67 1.90
N HIS A 14 1.97 9.98 1.83
CA HIS A 14 2.50 10.89 2.83
C HIS A 14 1.72 10.81 4.17
N VAL A 15 2.35 11.31 5.23
CA VAL A 15 1.84 11.21 6.61
C VAL A 15 0.47 11.86 6.84
N LYS A 16 0.02 12.78 5.98
CA LYS A 16 -1.29 13.42 6.08
C LYS A 16 -2.45 12.48 5.71
N ASN A 17 -2.16 11.34 5.06
CA ASN A 17 -3.13 10.32 4.71
C ASN A 17 -3.34 9.30 5.85
N ILE A 18 -2.88 9.63 7.06
CA ILE A 18 -3.11 8.88 8.29
C ILE A 18 -3.77 9.82 9.30
N ALA A 19 -4.90 9.39 9.84
CA ALA A 19 -5.62 10.12 10.86
C ALA A 19 -6.07 9.20 12.00
N PHE A 20 -6.36 9.79 13.13
CA PHE A 20 -6.89 9.10 14.30
C PHE A 20 -8.22 9.71 14.70
N LEU A 21 -9.10 8.89 15.21
CA LEU A 21 -10.40 9.28 15.75
C LEU A 21 -10.36 9.12 17.26
N MET A 22 -10.92 10.08 17.98
CA MET A 22 -11.14 9.99 19.41
C MET A 22 -12.64 9.86 19.67
N ASP A 23 -13.03 8.86 20.41
CA ASP A 23 -14.42 8.69 20.83
C ASP A 23 -14.79 9.62 22.01
N LYS A 24 -16.07 9.56 22.43
CA LYS A 24 -16.57 10.40 23.53
C LYS A 24 -15.96 10.06 24.90
N THR A 25 -15.31 8.89 25.03
CA THR A 25 -14.62 8.45 26.26
C THR A 25 -13.15 8.85 26.29
N GLY A 26 -12.64 9.45 25.22
CA GLY A 26 -11.24 9.82 25.08
C GLY A 26 -10.34 8.70 24.52
N SER A 27 -10.92 7.59 24.06
CA SER A 27 -10.17 6.49 23.44
C SER A 27 -9.84 6.80 21.99
N TRP A 28 -8.58 6.58 21.63
CA TRP A 28 -8.07 6.81 20.27
C TRP A 28 -8.08 5.53 19.46
N SER A 29 -8.46 5.65 18.20
CA SER A 29 -8.38 4.57 17.21
C SER A 29 -7.87 5.10 15.87
N LEU A 30 -7.27 4.22 15.07
CA LEU A 30 -6.88 4.58 13.71
C LEU A 30 -8.14 4.80 12.87
N SER A 31 -8.21 5.91 12.12
CA SER A 31 -9.35 6.18 11.22
C SER A 31 -9.48 5.10 10.14
N PRO A 32 -10.64 4.93 9.50
CA PRO A 32 -10.73 4.23 8.22
C PRO A 32 -9.67 4.74 7.24
N ALA A 33 -9.24 3.90 6.31
CA ALA A 33 -8.33 4.32 5.26
C ALA A 33 -9.03 5.30 4.32
N PHE A 34 -8.32 6.33 3.90
CA PHE A 34 -8.77 7.31 2.91
C PHE A 34 -7.61 7.66 1.99
N ASP A 35 -7.91 8.27 0.85
CA ASP A 35 -6.94 8.63 -0.18
C ASP A 35 -6.09 7.41 -0.63
N MET A 36 -6.76 6.28 -0.79
CA MET A 36 -6.17 5.02 -1.23
C MET A 36 -6.34 4.89 -2.73
N THR A 37 -5.41 5.45 -3.49
CA THR A 37 -5.49 5.56 -4.95
C THR A 37 -4.23 5.02 -5.62
N TYR A 38 -4.34 4.64 -6.89
CA TYR A 38 -3.16 4.47 -7.72
C TYR A 38 -2.50 5.84 -7.96
N SER A 39 -1.23 5.97 -7.61
CA SER A 39 -0.52 7.23 -7.62
C SER A 39 0.96 7.01 -7.94
N TYR A 40 1.24 6.46 -9.12
CA TYR A 40 2.59 6.18 -9.59
C TYR A 40 2.90 6.91 -10.89
N ASN A 41 3.97 7.70 -10.88
CA ASN A 41 4.55 8.30 -12.06
C ASN A 41 6.09 8.15 -11.98
N PRO A 42 6.72 7.29 -12.81
CA PRO A 42 8.16 7.00 -12.72
C PRO A 42 9.06 8.23 -12.89
N THR A 43 8.58 9.26 -13.57
CA THR A 43 9.29 10.55 -13.74
C THR A 43 8.79 11.65 -12.81
N GLY A 44 7.80 11.33 -11.98
CA GLY A 44 7.18 12.27 -11.06
C GLY A 44 8.08 12.60 -9.87
N ARG A 45 8.23 13.89 -9.58
CA ARG A 45 9.02 14.35 -8.44
C ARG A 45 8.53 13.79 -7.10
N TRP A 46 7.21 13.58 -6.96
CA TRP A 46 6.56 13.20 -5.70
C TRP A 46 6.14 11.75 -5.66
N THR A 47 5.77 11.18 -6.79
CA THR A 47 5.20 9.83 -6.91
C THR A 47 6.08 8.86 -7.70
N GLY A 48 7.33 9.24 -7.98
CA GLY A 48 8.33 8.33 -8.56
C GLY A 48 8.81 7.28 -7.57
N THR A 49 8.82 7.61 -6.26
CA THR A 49 9.05 6.70 -5.13
C THR A 49 8.02 6.97 -4.04
N HIS A 50 7.91 6.08 -3.06
CA HIS A 50 7.03 6.29 -1.90
C HIS A 50 7.45 7.53 -1.09
N GLN A 51 6.49 8.22 -0.49
CA GLN A 51 6.75 9.33 0.43
C GLN A 51 7.10 8.79 1.83
N MET A 52 6.49 7.70 2.26
CA MET A 52 6.86 6.96 3.46
C MET A 52 8.00 5.98 3.19
N SER A 53 8.64 5.49 4.24
CA SER A 53 9.68 4.46 4.14
C SER A 53 9.29 3.20 4.89
N LEU A 54 9.71 2.05 4.37
CA LEU A 54 9.70 0.76 5.05
C LEU A 54 11.14 0.28 5.17
N ASN A 55 11.61 -0.01 6.37
CA ASN A 55 12.99 -0.42 6.64
C ASN A 55 14.04 0.56 6.05
N GLY A 56 13.73 1.86 6.06
CA GLY A 56 14.59 2.91 5.52
C GLY A 56 14.58 3.06 3.99
N LYS A 57 13.87 2.18 3.27
CA LYS A 57 13.71 2.24 1.81
C LYS A 57 12.42 2.96 1.43
N ARG A 58 12.45 3.60 0.26
CA ARG A 58 11.29 4.22 -0.39
C ARG A 58 10.93 3.57 -1.72
N ASP A 59 11.72 2.59 -2.14
CA ASP A 59 11.51 1.74 -3.33
C ASP A 59 12.28 0.42 -3.17
N ASP A 60 12.24 -0.46 -4.17
CA ASP A 60 12.94 -1.75 -4.22
C ASP A 60 12.73 -2.61 -2.96
N PHE A 61 11.47 -2.69 -2.53
CA PHE A 61 11.08 -3.47 -1.37
C PHE A 61 11.19 -4.97 -1.63
N THR A 62 11.58 -5.68 -0.60
CA THR A 62 11.70 -7.14 -0.57
C THR A 62 10.97 -7.70 0.66
N ILE A 63 10.73 -9.00 0.67
CA ILE A 63 10.17 -9.71 1.84
C ILE A 63 10.96 -9.43 3.12
N ASP A 64 12.29 -9.28 3.03
CA ASP A 64 13.14 -9.00 4.19
C ASP A 64 12.81 -7.66 4.84
N ASP A 65 12.38 -6.66 4.06
CA ASP A 65 11.99 -5.36 4.60
C ASP A 65 10.71 -5.47 5.45
N PHE A 66 9.75 -6.29 5.02
CA PHE A 66 8.53 -6.57 5.80
C PHE A 66 8.86 -7.36 7.07
N THR A 67 9.74 -8.34 6.98
CA THR A 67 10.22 -9.12 8.14
C THR A 67 10.96 -8.24 9.14
N ALA A 68 11.78 -7.29 8.67
CA ALA A 68 12.46 -6.33 9.55
C ALA A 68 11.45 -5.41 10.25
N CYS A 69 10.43 -4.92 9.53
CA CYS A 69 9.36 -4.12 10.11
C CYS A 69 8.55 -4.90 11.15
N GLU A 70 8.19 -6.17 10.85
CA GLU A 70 7.51 -7.07 11.78
C GLU A 70 8.24 -7.16 13.13
N LYS A 71 9.57 -7.35 13.08
CA LYS A 71 10.41 -7.41 14.28
C LYS A 71 10.45 -6.07 15.02
N ALA A 72 10.57 -4.97 14.29
CA ALA A 72 10.70 -3.63 14.88
C ALA A 72 9.46 -3.21 15.68
N ILE A 73 8.28 -3.67 15.28
CA ILE A 73 7.00 -3.35 15.96
C ILE A 73 6.51 -4.48 16.86
N ALA A 74 7.35 -5.49 17.12
CA ALA A 74 7.00 -6.66 17.91
C ALA A 74 5.72 -7.38 17.46
N MET A 75 5.47 -7.42 16.15
CA MET A 75 4.35 -8.15 15.57
C MET A 75 4.58 -9.66 15.70
N GLN A 76 3.53 -10.45 15.76
CA GLN A 76 3.63 -11.91 15.73
C GLN A 76 4.44 -12.37 14.51
N ARG A 77 5.38 -13.28 14.71
CA ARG A 77 6.25 -13.81 13.65
C ARG A 77 5.41 -14.40 12.51
N GLY A 78 5.71 -13.97 11.29
CA GLY A 78 5.02 -14.40 10.07
C GLY A 78 3.80 -13.56 9.71
N ARG A 79 3.27 -12.72 10.62
CA ARG A 79 2.08 -11.91 10.35
C ARG A 79 2.32 -10.86 9.26
N GLY A 80 3.55 -10.34 9.15
CA GLY A 80 3.92 -9.41 8.08
C GLY A 80 3.78 -10.05 6.69
N LEU A 81 4.20 -11.31 6.56
CA LEU A 81 4.06 -12.05 5.29
C LEU A 81 2.61 -12.42 4.99
N GLU A 82 1.83 -12.80 5.99
CA GLU A 82 0.40 -13.05 5.82
C GLU A 82 -0.32 -11.80 5.30
N ILE A 83 -0.05 -10.63 5.89
CA ILE A 83 -0.62 -9.35 5.43
C ILE A 83 -0.20 -9.05 3.98
N MET A 84 1.06 -9.33 3.63
CA MET A 84 1.53 -9.16 2.25
C MET A 84 0.74 -10.04 1.29
N GLN A 85 0.56 -11.32 1.61
CA GLN A 85 -0.19 -12.26 0.77
C GLN A 85 -1.65 -11.82 0.62
N GLU A 86 -2.33 -11.48 1.73
CA GLU A 86 -3.70 -10.97 1.72
C GLU A 86 -3.84 -9.75 0.78
N VAL A 87 -2.86 -8.83 0.82
CA VAL A 87 -2.86 -7.63 -0.03
C VAL A 87 -2.59 -7.98 -1.48
N GLN A 88 -1.61 -8.85 -1.77
CA GLN A 88 -1.31 -9.28 -3.13
C GLN A 88 -2.52 -9.97 -3.77
N ASP A 89 -3.19 -10.86 -3.03
CA ASP A 89 -4.40 -11.55 -3.49
C ASP A 89 -5.53 -10.55 -3.82
N ALA A 90 -5.68 -9.51 -3.01
CA ALA A 90 -6.65 -8.46 -3.27
C ALA A 90 -6.29 -7.62 -4.50
N VAL A 91 -5.02 -7.21 -4.64
CA VAL A 91 -4.56 -6.36 -5.75
C VAL A 91 -4.55 -7.11 -7.07
N THR A 92 -4.34 -8.43 -7.08
CA THR A 92 -4.46 -9.25 -8.31
C THR A 92 -5.88 -9.25 -8.89
N GLN A 93 -6.90 -8.89 -8.11
CA GLN A 93 -8.27 -8.74 -8.58
C GLN A 93 -8.54 -7.36 -9.24
N TRP A 94 -7.54 -6.50 -9.33
CA TRP A 94 -7.65 -5.17 -9.92
C TRP A 94 -8.38 -5.14 -11.27
N PRO A 95 -8.12 -6.04 -12.24
CA PRO A 95 -8.83 -5.99 -13.53
C PRO A 95 -10.35 -6.11 -13.39
N ALA A 96 -10.83 -6.92 -12.44
CA ALA A 96 -12.27 -7.05 -12.17
C ALA A 96 -12.84 -5.79 -11.53
N PHE A 97 -12.16 -5.22 -10.53
CA PHE A 97 -12.56 -3.97 -9.89
C PHE A 97 -12.53 -2.78 -10.86
N ALA A 98 -11.51 -2.73 -11.72
CA ALA A 98 -11.40 -1.70 -12.75
C ALA A 98 -12.55 -1.75 -13.75
N ALA A 99 -12.92 -2.95 -14.20
CA ALA A 99 -14.04 -3.16 -15.11
C ALA A 99 -15.37 -2.75 -14.45
N GLU A 100 -15.61 -3.14 -13.21
CA GLU A 100 -16.82 -2.77 -12.45
C GLU A 100 -16.90 -1.25 -12.25
N ALA A 101 -15.77 -0.59 -11.99
CA ALA A 101 -15.68 0.87 -11.84
C ALA A 101 -15.70 1.64 -13.16
N GLY A 102 -15.74 0.97 -14.31
CA GLY A 102 -15.76 1.60 -15.63
C GLY A 102 -14.42 2.22 -16.05
N VAL A 103 -13.31 1.75 -15.49
CA VAL A 103 -11.97 2.17 -15.93
C VAL A 103 -11.70 1.64 -17.33
N PRO A 104 -11.20 2.47 -18.28
CA PRO A 104 -10.84 2.00 -19.61
C PRO A 104 -9.84 0.83 -19.55
N ALA A 105 -10.06 -0.21 -20.36
CA ALA A 105 -9.25 -1.44 -20.34
C ALA A 105 -7.75 -1.15 -20.51
N GLU A 106 -7.38 -0.29 -21.44
CA GLU A 106 -5.99 0.11 -21.65
C GLU A 106 -5.34 0.71 -20.39
N THR A 107 -6.08 1.55 -19.67
CA THR A 107 -5.61 2.14 -18.40
C THR A 107 -5.50 1.07 -17.32
N ALA A 108 -6.48 0.17 -17.24
CA ALA A 108 -6.45 -0.93 -16.28
C ALA A 108 -5.25 -1.87 -16.51
N ASP A 109 -4.97 -2.20 -17.77
CA ASP A 109 -3.82 -3.03 -18.16
C ASP A 109 -2.47 -2.35 -17.81
N GLN A 110 -2.33 -1.06 -18.11
CA GLN A 110 -1.14 -0.29 -17.75
C GLN A 110 -0.89 -0.29 -16.24
N ILE A 111 -1.92 -0.13 -15.42
CA ILE A 111 -1.82 -0.17 -13.96
C ILE A 111 -1.45 -1.58 -13.49
N THR A 112 -2.06 -2.62 -14.07
CA THR A 112 -1.74 -4.02 -13.76
C THR A 112 -0.25 -4.33 -13.93
N LEU A 113 0.35 -3.84 -15.01
CA LEU A 113 1.77 -4.09 -15.33
C LEU A 113 2.76 -3.53 -14.29
N VAL A 114 2.34 -2.53 -13.52
CA VAL A 114 3.21 -1.87 -12.54
C VAL A 114 2.90 -2.25 -11.09
N HIS A 115 1.82 -2.97 -10.83
CA HIS A 115 1.56 -3.51 -9.50
C HIS A 115 2.68 -4.46 -9.06
N ARG A 116 3.01 -4.43 -7.76
CA ARG A 116 4.07 -5.25 -7.16
C ARG A 116 3.51 -6.52 -6.52
N THR A 117 2.84 -7.33 -7.30
CA THR A 117 2.22 -8.57 -6.83
C THR A 117 3.20 -9.75 -6.71
N GLY A 118 4.47 -9.55 -6.98
CA GLY A 118 5.53 -10.58 -6.94
C GLY A 118 6.69 -10.24 -6.00
N ILE A 119 6.45 -9.49 -4.91
CA ILE A 119 7.45 -9.20 -3.87
C ILE A 119 7.70 -10.44 -3.01
#